data_fc1e155df16f1e09e7530377d3618b0e
#
_entry.id   fc1e155df16f1e09e7530377d3618b0e
#
_cell.length_a   1.000
_cell.length_b   1.000
_cell.length_c   1.000
_cell.angle_alpha   90.00
_cell.angle_beta   90.00
_cell.angle_gamma   90.00
#
_symmetry.space_group_name_H-M   'P 1'
#
loop_
_entity.id
_entity.type
_entity.pdbx_description
1 polymer ?
#
loop_
_entity_poly.entity_id
_entity_poly.type
_entity_poly.pdbx_seq_one_letter_code
_entity_poly.pdbx_strand_id
1 'polypeptide(L)'
;MFINARATHKEETIHPLPKEQTNFVFIGYDSREDIAYRVCENSLARHSSRPLTIIDLNVNHLRSSGHFTREWREDNEGQKYDVLDDKPFSTEFSHTRFLCPHLAKINNMKNWIMFCDCDFLFLRDIDKLFKFVEENHADKAVACVKFDWQPTKDTKMDNQKQLGYDKKLWSSLMLFNMKHKDVKNLSSDDVNT
;
A
#
# COMPACT_ATOMS: atom_id res chain seq x y z
N MET A 1 -9.59 -11.57 13.01
CA MET A 1 -8.28 -12.01 12.50
C MET A 1 -7.40 -10.78 12.44
N PHE A 2 -6.33 -10.72 13.21
CA PHE A 2 -5.52 -9.49 13.29
C PHE A 2 -4.43 -9.55 12.24
N ILE A 3 -4.46 -8.61 11.29
CA ILE A 3 -3.30 -8.24 10.52
C ILE A 3 -2.31 -7.64 11.53
N ASN A 4 -1.03 -8.01 11.48
CA ASN A 4 -0.02 -7.45 12.39
C ASN A 4 0.03 -5.92 12.23
N ALA A 5 -0.73 -5.23 13.06
CA ALA A 5 -0.73 -3.77 13.13
C ALA A 5 0.14 -3.35 14.30
N ARG A 6 1.23 -2.64 14.04
CA ARG A 6 2.04 -2.03 15.10
C ARG A 6 1.52 -0.62 15.36
N ALA A 7 1.03 -0.38 16.58
CA ALA A 7 0.73 0.97 17.06
C ALA A 7 2.03 1.61 17.57
N THR A 8 2.39 2.74 17.00
CA THR A 8 3.54 3.53 17.49
C THR A 8 3.05 4.51 18.57
N HIS A 9 3.48 4.33 19.81
CA HIS A 9 3.16 5.21 20.92
C HIS A 9 4.36 6.06 21.36
N LYS A 10 4.15 7.36 21.53
CA LYS A 10 4.93 8.14 22.49
C LYS A 10 4.30 7.90 23.87
N GLU A 11 5.11 7.53 24.86
CA GLU A 11 4.66 7.36 26.24
C GLU A 11 4.20 8.70 26.84
N GLU A 12 2.93 9.00 26.69
CA GLU A 12 2.17 9.91 27.55
C GLU A 12 0.82 9.25 27.78
N THR A 13 0.30 9.32 29.02
CA THR A 13 -0.98 8.74 29.46
C THR A 13 -2.10 9.04 28.47
N ILE A 14 -2.33 8.10 27.54
CA ILE A 14 -3.22 8.30 26.40
C ILE A 14 -4.54 7.59 26.70
N HIS A 15 -5.59 8.38 26.84
CA HIS A 15 -6.94 7.89 26.55
C HIS A 15 -6.93 7.43 25.08
N PRO A 16 -7.41 6.21 24.75
CA PRO A 16 -7.46 5.77 23.37
C PRO A 16 -8.28 6.78 22.56
N LEU A 17 -7.62 7.47 21.63
CA LEU A 17 -8.30 8.36 20.71
C LEU A 17 -9.33 7.58 19.90
N PRO A 18 -10.48 8.17 19.56
CA PRO A 18 -11.47 7.50 18.72
C PRO A 18 -10.82 6.99 17.45
N LYS A 19 -11.17 5.76 17.01
CA LYS A 19 -10.67 5.16 15.76
C LYS A 19 -10.86 6.07 14.53
N GLU A 20 -11.79 7.00 14.61
CA GLU A 20 -12.06 8.03 13.59
C GLU A 20 -10.93 9.05 13.40
N GLN A 21 -9.98 9.13 14.33
CA GLN A 21 -8.84 10.05 14.29
C GLN A 21 -7.51 9.36 13.97
N THR A 22 -7.52 8.06 13.75
CA THR A 22 -6.31 7.28 13.42
C THR A 22 -6.11 7.24 11.91
N ASN A 23 -4.91 7.58 11.45
CA ASN A 23 -4.51 7.39 10.06
C ASN A 23 -4.09 5.92 9.84
N PHE A 24 -4.48 5.33 8.73
CA PHE A 24 -4.13 3.96 8.36
C PHE A 24 -3.26 3.98 7.11
N VAL A 25 -2.09 3.35 7.20
CA VAL A 25 -1.13 3.26 6.11
C VAL A 25 -0.77 1.81 5.86
N PHE A 26 -0.97 1.36 4.64
CA PHE A 26 -0.50 0.08 4.13
C PHE A 26 0.83 0.29 3.41
N ILE A 27 1.85 -0.47 3.79
CA ILE A 27 3.15 -0.43 3.13
C ILE A 27 3.33 -1.74 2.37
N GLY A 28 3.68 -1.65 1.08
CA GLY A 28 4.05 -2.82 0.29
C GLY A 28 5.28 -3.49 0.91
N TYR A 29 5.23 -4.80 1.15
CA TYR A 29 6.36 -5.55 1.69
C TYR A 29 6.93 -6.48 0.62
N ASP A 30 8.23 -6.36 0.37
CA ASP A 30 9.01 -7.31 -0.41
C ASP A 30 10.14 -7.85 0.48
N SER A 31 10.28 -9.17 0.52
CA SER A 31 11.26 -9.83 1.39
C SER A 31 12.71 -9.43 1.09
N ARG A 32 12.99 -8.97 -0.14
CA ARG A 32 14.30 -8.48 -0.59
C ARG A 32 14.57 -7.03 -0.16
N GLU A 33 13.53 -6.29 0.26
CA GLU A 33 13.58 -4.86 0.59
C GLU A 33 13.27 -4.58 2.07
N ASP A 34 13.51 -5.54 2.99
CA ASP A 34 13.19 -5.40 4.42
C ASP A 34 13.80 -4.12 5.05
N ILE A 35 15.02 -3.75 4.65
CA ILE A 35 15.66 -2.54 5.15
C ILE A 35 14.92 -1.27 4.69
N ALA A 36 14.53 -1.20 3.42
CA ALA A 36 13.77 -0.08 2.88
C ALA A 36 12.40 0.02 3.58
N TYR A 37 11.71 -1.12 3.75
CA TYR A 37 10.46 -1.18 4.51
C TYR A 37 10.61 -0.59 5.92
N ARG A 38 11.64 -0.98 6.68
CA ARG A 38 11.87 -0.47 8.04
C ARG A 38 12.17 1.03 8.08
N VAL A 39 12.88 1.54 7.08
CA VAL A 39 13.14 2.98 6.95
C VAL A 39 11.84 3.72 6.65
N CYS A 40 11.01 3.21 5.74
CA CYS A 40 9.71 3.76 5.43
C CYS A 40 8.80 3.79 6.67
N GLU A 41 8.63 2.65 7.35
CA GLU A 41 7.84 2.52 8.58
C GLU A 41 8.30 3.50 9.66
N ASN A 42 9.62 3.58 9.91
CA ASN A 42 10.19 4.47 10.92
C ASN A 42 9.98 5.95 10.56
N SER A 43 10.15 6.31 9.28
CA SER A 43 9.93 7.67 8.82
C SER A 43 8.47 8.11 8.97
N LEU A 44 7.51 7.24 8.67
CA LEU A 44 6.09 7.48 8.90
C LEU A 44 5.79 7.69 10.39
N ALA A 45 6.31 6.80 11.24
CA ALA A 45 6.10 6.87 12.68
C ALA A 45 6.64 8.18 13.29
N ARG A 46 7.76 8.68 12.78
CA ARG A 46 8.38 9.95 13.24
C ARG A 46 7.65 11.19 12.73
N HIS A 47 6.99 11.10 11.59
CA HIS A 47 6.37 12.23 10.92
C HIS A 47 4.83 12.08 10.87
N SER A 48 4.22 11.64 11.96
CA SER A 48 2.78 11.60 12.11
C SER A 48 2.37 12.35 13.37
N SER A 49 1.58 13.41 13.22
CA SER A 49 1.01 14.17 14.34
C SER A 49 -0.25 13.52 14.91
N ARG A 50 -0.96 12.69 14.13
CA ARG A 50 -2.07 11.85 14.59
C ARG A 50 -1.59 10.43 14.90
N PRO A 51 -2.36 9.67 15.69
CA PRO A 51 -2.15 8.24 15.81
C PRO A 51 -2.11 7.57 14.44
N LEU A 52 -1.14 6.68 14.25
CA LEU A 52 -0.89 6.00 13.00
C LEU A 52 -0.92 4.49 13.22
N THR A 53 -1.64 3.77 12.39
CA THR A 53 -1.56 2.32 12.29
C THR A 53 -0.94 1.96 10.95
N ILE A 54 0.21 1.29 11.02
CA ILE A 54 0.93 0.79 9.84
C ILE A 54 0.63 -0.69 9.68
N ILE A 55 0.35 -1.11 8.44
CA ILE A 55 -0.02 -2.47 8.07
C ILE A 55 0.90 -2.91 6.94
N ASP A 56 1.65 -3.98 7.14
CA ASP A 56 2.47 -4.59 6.11
C ASP A 56 1.60 -5.42 5.14
N LEU A 57 1.81 -5.21 3.84
CA LEU A 57 1.21 -6.05 2.81
C LEU A 57 2.14 -7.22 2.48
N ASN A 58 2.39 -8.07 3.48
CA ASN A 58 3.18 -9.27 3.32
C ASN A 58 2.37 -10.34 2.56
N VAL A 59 2.83 -10.73 1.39
CA VAL A 59 2.14 -11.68 0.52
C VAL A 59 1.91 -13.04 1.17
N ASN A 60 2.85 -13.52 1.99
CA ASN A 60 2.71 -14.80 2.67
C ASN A 60 1.59 -14.76 3.74
N HIS A 61 1.48 -13.64 4.47
CA HIS A 61 0.39 -13.44 5.43
C HIS A 61 -0.97 -13.33 4.70
N LEU A 62 -1.01 -12.62 3.58
CA LEU A 62 -2.24 -12.46 2.79
C LEU A 62 -2.69 -13.80 2.16
N ARG A 63 -1.74 -14.64 1.73
CA ARG A 63 -2.03 -15.98 1.23
C ARG A 63 -2.53 -16.91 2.34
N SER A 64 -1.83 -16.96 3.47
CA SER A 64 -2.23 -17.83 4.59
C SER A 64 -3.60 -17.45 5.19
N SER A 65 -4.00 -16.19 5.06
CA SER A 65 -5.31 -15.70 5.48
C SER A 65 -6.39 -15.78 4.40
N GLY A 66 -6.07 -16.25 3.20
CA GLY A 66 -7.00 -16.41 2.08
C GLY A 66 -7.42 -15.11 1.40
N HIS A 67 -6.75 -13.98 1.69
CA HIS A 67 -7.05 -12.70 1.05
C HIS A 67 -6.40 -12.56 -0.32
N PHE A 68 -5.29 -13.26 -0.58
CA PHE A 68 -4.58 -13.27 -1.85
C PHE A 68 -4.37 -14.70 -2.32
N THR A 69 -4.95 -15.05 -3.46
CA THR A 69 -4.89 -16.40 -4.04
C THR A 69 -4.20 -16.46 -5.39
N ARG A 70 -3.89 -15.29 -5.96
CA ARG A 70 -3.26 -15.18 -7.27
C ARG A 70 -1.86 -15.80 -7.25
N GLU A 71 -1.60 -16.75 -8.13
CA GLU A 71 -0.35 -17.49 -8.18
C GLU A 71 0.65 -16.82 -9.11
N TRP A 72 1.94 -17.06 -8.86
CA TRP A 72 3.01 -16.70 -9.78
C TRP A 72 4.00 -17.84 -9.98
N ARG A 73 4.72 -17.78 -11.06
CA ARG A 73 5.87 -18.63 -11.36
C ARG A 73 7.13 -17.79 -11.47
N GLU A 74 8.28 -18.42 -11.26
CA GLU A 74 9.59 -17.79 -11.47
C GLU A 74 10.30 -18.53 -12.60
N ASP A 75 11.01 -17.79 -13.45
CA ASP A 75 11.92 -18.39 -14.43
C ASP A 75 13.30 -18.67 -13.84
N ASN A 76 14.21 -19.22 -14.65
CA ASN A 76 15.57 -19.55 -14.21
C ASN A 76 16.43 -18.34 -13.82
N GLU A 77 16.00 -17.13 -14.17
CA GLU A 77 16.65 -15.85 -13.84
C GLU A 77 16.01 -15.19 -12.61
N GLY A 78 15.00 -15.83 -12.00
CA GLY A 78 14.27 -15.30 -10.84
C GLY A 78 13.23 -14.23 -11.20
N GLN A 79 12.90 -14.07 -12.50
CA GLN A 79 11.82 -13.18 -12.91
C GLN A 79 10.47 -13.78 -12.57
N LYS A 80 9.65 -13.03 -11.82
CA LYS A 80 8.28 -13.43 -11.47
C LYS A 80 7.32 -13.11 -12.60
N TYR A 81 6.43 -14.05 -12.87
CA TYR A 81 5.32 -13.93 -13.82
C TYR A 81 4.03 -14.33 -13.13
N ASP A 82 3.02 -13.53 -13.28
CA ASP A 82 1.68 -13.87 -12.85
C ASP A 82 1.13 -15.02 -13.70
N VAL A 83 0.51 -16.02 -13.05
CA VAL A 83 0.02 -17.22 -13.77
C VAL A 83 -1.26 -16.91 -14.56
N LEU A 84 -2.05 -15.93 -14.10
CA LEU A 84 -3.34 -15.61 -14.70
C LEU A 84 -3.21 -14.85 -16.02
N ASP A 85 -2.34 -13.85 -16.08
CA ASP A 85 -2.20 -12.98 -17.26
C ASP A 85 -0.83 -13.10 -17.97
N ASP A 86 0.04 -13.98 -17.46
CA ASP A 86 1.39 -14.28 -17.99
C ASP A 86 2.30 -13.06 -18.12
N LYS A 87 2.06 -12.04 -17.29
CA LYS A 87 2.86 -10.80 -17.31
C LYS A 87 3.94 -10.81 -16.24
N PRO A 88 5.12 -10.27 -16.57
CA PRO A 88 6.19 -10.12 -15.59
C PRO A 88 5.85 -9.02 -14.58
N PHE A 89 6.26 -9.23 -13.34
CA PHE A 89 6.20 -8.20 -12.29
C PHE A 89 7.46 -8.25 -11.42
N SER A 90 7.75 -7.15 -10.71
CA SER A 90 9.04 -6.97 -10.04
C SER A 90 8.98 -7.09 -8.51
N THR A 91 7.86 -6.74 -7.86
CA THR A 91 7.76 -6.71 -6.40
C THR A 91 6.64 -7.62 -5.90
N GLU A 92 6.84 -8.24 -4.72
CA GLU A 92 5.85 -9.15 -4.12
C GLU A 92 4.49 -8.46 -3.87
N PHE A 93 4.50 -7.14 -3.73
CA PHE A 93 3.30 -6.34 -3.53
C PHE A 93 2.70 -5.73 -4.81
N SER A 94 3.16 -6.14 -5.98
CA SER A 94 2.67 -5.59 -7.26
C SER A 94 1.15 -5.67 -7.42
N HIS A 95 0.53 -6.77 -6.99
CA HIS A 95 -0.92 -6.97 -7.02
C HIS A 95 -1.58 -6.68 -5.68
N THR A 96 -0.93 -7.05 -4.56
CA THR A 96 -1.53 -6.93 -3.23
C THR A 96 -1.77 -5.50 -2.79
N ARG A 97 -1.11 -4.50 -3.42
CA ARG A 97 -1.40 -3.07 -3.21
C ARG A 97 -2.87 -2.70 -3.46
N PHE A 98 -3.54 -3.42 -4.34
CA PHE A 98 -4.95 -3.20 -4.65
C PHE A 98 -5.92 -3.89 -3.68
N LEU A 99 -5.42 -4.71 -2.74
CA LEU A 99 -6.22 -5.27 -1.64
C LEU A 99 -6.50 -4.28 -0.51
N CYS A 100 -5.83 -3.13 -0.47
CA CYS A 100 -5.99 -2.14 0.61
C CYS A 100 -7.46 -1.79 0.91
N PRO A 101 -8.34 -1.53 -0.08
CA PRO A 101 -9.75 -1.26 0.19
C PRO A 101 -10.48 -2.46 0.82
N HIS A 102 -10.25 -3.67 0.32
CA HIS A 102 -10.82 -4.89 0.89
C HIS A 102 -10.40 -5.08 2.35
N LEU A 103 -9.10 -4.99 2.63
CA LEU A 103 -8.54 -5.13 3.97
C LEU A 103 -9.04 -4.05 4.93
N ALA A 104 -9.15 -2.82 4.46
CA ALA A 104 -9.72 -1.71 5.24
C ALA A 104 -11.20 -1.95 5.58
N LYS A 105 -11.98 -2.46 4.63
CA LYS A 105 -13.39 -2.78 4.80
C LYS A 105 -13.60 -3.84 5.89
N ILE A 106 -12.89 -4.97 5.82
CA ILE A 106 -13.05 -6.06 6.81
C ILE A 106 -12.54 -5.67 8.20
N ASN A 107 -11.65 -4.67 8.30
CA ASN A 107 -11.17 -4.10 9.57
C ASN A 107 -11.96 -2.84 10.00
N ASN A 108 -13.07 -2.53 9.33
CA ASN A 108 -13.98 -1.43 9.66
C ASN A 108 -13.30 -0.04 9.67
N MET A 109 -12.34 0.18 8.78
CA MET A 109 -11.73 1.49 8.53
C MET A 109 -12.67 2.31 7.65
N LYS A 110 -13.01 3.54 8.07
CA LYS A 110 -14.12 4.29 7.45
C LYS A 110 -13.71 5.58 6.73
N ASN A 111 -12.48 6.03 6.94
CA ASN A 111 -11.96 7.27 6.37
C ASN A 111 -11.00 6.98 5.20
N TRP A 112 -10.24 7.99 4.81
CA TRP A 112 -9.16 7.77 3.87
C TRP A 112 -8.12 6.82 4.46
N ILE A 113 -7.61 5.91 3.64
CA ILE A 113 -6.47 5.04 3.92
C ILE A 113 -5.40 5.29 2.88
N MET A 114 -4.15 5.05 3.20
CA MET A 114 -3.03 5.24 2.28
C MET A 114 -2.31 3.92 2.01
N PHE A 115 -1.91 3.72 0.78
CA PHE A 115 -0.90 2.75 0.36
C PHE A 115 0.36 3.49 -0.09
N CYS A 116 1.54 2.96 0.23
CA CYS A 116 2.81 3.34 -0.39
C CYS A 116 3.72 2.13 -0.63
N ASP A 117 4.59 2.24 -1.63
CA ASP A 117 5.71 1.32 -1.81
C ASP A 117 6.68 1.44 -0.62
N CYS A 118 7.49 0.41 -0.36
CA CYS A 118 8.38 0.37 0.81
C CYS A 118 9.63 1.28 0.69
N ASP A 119 9.92 1.80 -0.48
CA ASP A 119 11.07 2.66 -0.76
C ASP A 119 10.83 4.17 -0.54
N PHE A 120 9.71 4.52 0.09
CA PHE A 120 9.40 5.90 0.47
C PHE A 120 10.14 6.32 1.75
N LEU A 121 10.61 7.57 1.75
CA LEU A 121 11.12 8.26 2.94
C LEU A 121 10.23 9.50 3.21
N PHE A 122 9.46 9.45 4.29
CA PHE A 122 8.60 10.56 4.69
C PHE A 122 9.41 11.58 5.50
N LEU A 123 9.43 12.83 5.03
CA LEU A 123 10.20 13.93 5.64
C LEU A 123 9.30 14.97 6.32
N ARG A 124 8.00 14.83 6.20
CA ARG A 124 7.01 15.76 6.75
C ARG A 124 5.81 15.02 7.30
N ASP A 125 5.04 15.73 8.12
CA ASP A 125 3.84 15.21 8.76
C ASP A 125 2.84 14.68 7.74
N ILE A 126 2.63 13.37 7.76
CA ILE A 126 1.71 12.66 6.86
C ILE A 126 0.25 13.05 7.10
N ASP A 127 -0.10 13.50 8.29
CA ASP A 127 -1.45 13.96 8.61
C ASP A 127 -1.91 15.11 7.72
N LYS A 128 -0.96 15.96 7.27
CA LYS A 128 -1.25 17.02 6.32
C LYS A 128 -1.76 16.51 4.97
N LEU A 129 -1.26 15.36 4.51
CA LEU A 129 -1.74 14.74 3.27
C LEU A 129 -3.16 14.19 3.45
N PHE A 130 -3.44 13.52 4.58
CA PHE A 130 -4.79 13.04 4.89
C PHE A 130 -5.80 14.20 4.98
N LYS A 131 -5.46 15.26 5.71
CA LYS A 131 -6.31 16.46 5.79
C LYS A 131 -6.54 17.10 4.42
N PHE A 132 -5.49 17.18 3.60
CA PHE A 132 -5.60 17.76 2.27
C PHE A 132 -6.63 17.03 1.40
N VAL A 133 -6.61 15.69 1.38
CA VAL A 133 -7.58 14.92 0.59
C VAL A 133 -8.98 14.95 1.21
N GLU A 134 -9.09 14.96 2.54
CA GLU A 134 -10.36 15.10 3.25
C GLU A 134 -11.07 16.42 2.94
N GLU A 135 -10.32 17.52 2.90
CA GLU A 135 -10.86 18.87 2.72
C GLU A 135 -11.10 19.22 1.24
N ASN A 136 -10.25 18.73 0.34
CA ASN A 136 -10.27 19.18 -1.07
C ASN A 136 -10.78 18.13 -2.06
N HIS A 137 -10.87 16.86 -1.65
CA HIS A 137 -11.16 15.75 -2.55
C HIS A 137 -12.15 14.73 -1.96
N ALA A 138 -13.02 15.17 -1.06
CA ALA A 138 -13.98 14.30 -0.36
C ALA A 138 -14.94 13.55 -1.32
N ASP A 139 -15.14 14.07 -2.53
CA ASP A 139 -15.96 13.49 -3.60
C ASP A 139 -15.21 12.47 -4.48
N LYS A 140 -13.90 12.31 -4.31
CA LYS A 140 -13.08 11.40 -5.11
C LYS A 140 -12.95 10.03 -4.46
N ALA A 141 -12.88 9.00 -5.31
CA ALA A 141 -12.66 7.61 -4.88
C ALA A 141 -11.20 7.38 -4.48
N VAL A 142 -10.27 7.87 -5.30
CA VAL A 142 -8.82 7.68 -5.13
C VAL A 142 -8.09 8.98 -5.42
N ALA A 143 -7.07 9.26 -4.62
CA ALA A 143 -6.08 10.29 -4.88
C ALA A 143 -4.70 9.65 -5.03
N CYS A 144 -3.90 10.10 -5.99
CA CYS A 144 -2.55 9.60 -6.22
C CYS A 144 -1.64 10.70 -6.76
N VAL A 145 -0.34 10.54 -6.53
CA VAL A 145 0.68 11.38 -7.15
C VAL A 145 1.07 10.77 -8.49
N LYS A 146 0.98 11.55 -9.55
CA LYS A 146 1.33 11.12 -10.90
C LYS A 146 2.69 11.68 -11.30
N PHE A 147 3.55 10.81 -11.79
CA PHE A 147 4.86 11.18 -12.34
C PHE A 147 4.89 10.95 -13.84
N ASP A 148 5.42 11.93 -14.58
CA ASP A 148 5.82 11.75 -15.97
C ASP A 148 7.19 11.06 -15.98
N TRP A 149 7.16 9.73 -15.89
CA TRP A 149 8.37 8.94 -15.85
C TRP A 149 8.53 8.12 -17.11
N GLN A 150 9.74 8.17 -17.67
CA GLN A 150 10.16 7.32 -18.77
C GLN A 150 11.28 6.41 -18.26
N PRO A 151 11.17 5.10 -18.37
CA PRO A 151 12.22 4.19 -17.96
C PRO A 151 13.48 4.46 -18.80
N THR A 152 14.60 4.68 -18.12
CA THR A 152 15.91 4.83 -18.76
C THR A 152 16.61 3.50 -18.97
N LYS A 153 16.07 2.41 -18.42
CA LYS A 153 16.58 1.05 -18.52
C LYS A 153 15.42 0.08 -18.65
N ASP A 154 15.66 -1.03 -19.35
CA ASP A 154 14.67 -2.10 -19.54
C ASP A 154 14.53 -3.02 -18.33
N THR A 155 15.33 -2.82 -17.29
CA THR A 155 15.36 -3.63 -16.07
C THR A 155 15.26 -2.77 -14.81
N LYS A 156 14.65 -3.33 -13.79
CA LYS A 156 14.60 -2.84 -12.40
C LYS A 156 15.60 -3.60 -11.52
N MET A 157 15.38 -3.51 -10.21
CA MET A 157 16.09 -4.23 -9.16
C MET A 157 16.22 -5.72 -9.51
N ASP A 158 17.39 -6.30 -9.23
CA ASP A 158 17.71 -7.71 -9.51
C ASP A 158 17.48 -8.13 -10.98
N ASN A 159 17.73 -7.21 -11.94
CA ASN A 159 17.54 -7.41 -13.37
C ASN A 159 16.09 -7.76 -13.78
N GLN A 160 15.11 -7.53 -12.92
CA GLN A 160 13.71 -7.77 -13.26
C GLN A 160 13.26 -6.93 -14.45
N LYS A 161 12.56 -7.54 -15.40
CA LYS A 161 12.07 -6.84 -16.60
C LYS A 161 11.09 -5.73 -16.24
N GLN A 162 11.26 -4.59 -16.89
CA GLN A 162 10.37 -3.47 -16.78
C GLN A 162 9.76 -3.17 -18.14
N LEU A 163 8.44 -3.30 -18.21
CA LEU A 163 7.69 -2.89 -19.39
C LEU A 163 7.47 -1.38 -19.33
N GLY A 164 7.84 -0.69 -20.42
CA GLY A 164 7.42 0.70 -20.64
C GLY A 164 5.91 0.76 -20.82
N TYR A 165 5.27 1.79 -20.29
CA TYR A 165 3.86 2.08 -20.56
C TYR A 165 3.65 3.58 -20.71
N ASP A 166 2.73 3.95 -21.59
CA ASP A 166 2.47 5.35 -21.96
C ASP A 166 1.75 6.15 -20.89
N LYS A 167 1.37 5.50 -19.79
CA LYS A 167 0.66 6.14 -18.67
C LYS A 167 1.64 6.64 -17.62
N LYS A 168 1.30 7.75 -16.97
CA LYS A 168 2.05 8.27 -15.83
C LYS A 168 2.12 7.26 -14.70
N LEU A 169 3.26 7.13 -14.06
CA LEU A 169 3.42 6.33 -12.86
C LEU A 169 2.56 6.94 -11.72
N TRP A 170 1.73 6.12 -11.07
CA TRP A 170 0.78 6.61 -10.07
C TRP A 170 0.55 5.64 -8.89
N SER A 171 0.83 4.36 -9.05
CA SER A 171 0.45 3.32 -8.09
C SER A 171 1.41 3.16 -6.92
N SER A 172 2.51 3.91 -6.88
CA SER A 172 3.49 3.86 -5.79
C SER A 172 3.02 4.57 -4.51
N LEU A 173 2.07 5.50 -4.64
CA LEU A 173 1.39 6.14 -3.51
C LEU A 173 -0.06 6.43 -3.89
N MET A 174 -0.99 5.81 -3.15
CA MET A 174 -2.43 5.92 -3.38
C MET A 174 -3.16 6.15 -2.05
N LEU A 175 -4.15 7.05 -2.07
CA LEU A 175 -5.09 7.21 -0.98
C LEU A 175 -6.47 6.76 -1.47
N PHE A 176 -7.15 5.91 -0.69
CA PHE A 176 -8.47 5.40 -1.00
C PHE A 176 -9.50 5.98 -0.03
N ASN A 177 -10.58 6.53 -0.57
CA ASN A 177 -11.68 7.07 0.21
C ASN A 177 -12.66 5.96 0.57
N MET A 178 -12.59 5.44 1.77
CA MET A 178 -13.48 4.36 2.24
C MET A 178 -14.96 4.78 2.37
N LYS A 179 -15.27 6.09 2.23
CA LYS A 179 -16.67 6.57 2.16
C LYS A 179 -17.23 6.51 0.74
N HIS A 180 -16.37 6.48 -0.29
CA HIS A 180 -16.80 6.47 -1.68
C HIS A 180 -17.39 5.11 -2.08
N LYS A 181 -18.53 5.12 -2.79
CA LYS A 181 -19.27 3.90 -3.15
C LYS A 181 -18.41 2.90 -3.95
N ASP A 182 -17.63 3.39 -4.90
CA ASP A 182 -16.84 2.53 -5.78
C ASP A 182 -15.69 1.85 -5.01
N VAL A 183 -15.09 2.53 -4.03
CA VAL A 183 -14.07 1.93 -3.15
C VAL A 183 -14.67 0.89 -2.21
N LYS A 184 -15.89 1.14 -1.68
CA LYS A 184 -16.61 0.18 -0.83
C LYS A 184 -16.96 -1.12 -1.55
N ASN A 185 -17.15 -1.06 -2.85
CA ASN A 185 -17.51 -2.22 -3.66
C ASN A 185 -16.30 -3.09 -4.02
N LEU A 186 -15.08 -2.58 -3.90
CA LEU A 186 -13.89 -3.37 -4.16
C LEU A 186 -13.76 -4.53 -3.16
N SER A 187 -13.42 -5.69 -3.69
CA SER A 187 -13.29 -6.95 -2.97
C SER A 187 -11.93 -7.61 -3.24
N SER A 188 -11.64 -8.70 -2.57
CA SER A 188 -10.47 -9.52 -2.89
C SER A 188 -10.57 -10.15 -4.28
N ASP A 189 -11.79 -10.43 -4.76
CA ASP A 189 -12.00 -11.07 -6.06
C ASP A 189 -11.55 -10.16 -7.21
N ASP A 190 -11.73 -8.84 -7.10
CA ASP A 190 -11.26 -7.87 -8.10
C ASP A 190 -9.73 -7.89 -8.30
N VAL A 191 -9.00 -8.44 -7.34
CA VAL A 191 -7.54 -8.59 -7.42
C VAL A 191 -7.14 -10.00 -7.79
N ASN A 192 -7.90 -11.01 -7.37
CA ASN A 192 -7.57 -12.43 -7.52
C ASN A 192 -8.07 -13.05 -8.84
N THR A 193 -8.95 -12.38 -9.56
CA THR A 193 -9.49 -12.77 -10.86
C THR A 193 -9.09 -11.77 -11.94
#